data_283f04ab66f98c86bb31d797b6ba5c86
#
_entry.id   283f04ab66f98c86bb31d797b6ba5c86
#
_cell.length_a   1.000
_cell.length_b   1.000
_cell.length_c   1.000
_cell.angle_alpha   90.00
_cell.angle_beta   90.00
_cell.angle_gamma   90.00
#
_symmetry.space_group_name_H-M   'P 1'
#
loop_
_entity.id
_entity.type
_entity.pdbx_description
1 polymer ?
#
loop_
_entity_poly.entity_id
_entity_poly.type
_entity_poly.pdbx_seq_one_letter_code
_entity_poly.pdbx_strand_id
1 'polypeptide(L)'
;MVIYVKILVRDGDDMFNKDIGIDLGTANVLIYIKGQGIVLNEPSVVAIDADTKKPLAVGLEAHEMLGRTPGKVKAIKPMKDGVIADFDTTDIMLNYFIKKVNGRSFFSRPRILICCPSNITQVEKNAIREAAERTGAKKVFLEEEPKVAAIGAGMDISKPSGNMVIDIGGGTTDIAILSLGGIVNSASI
;
A
#
# COMPACT_ATOMS: atom_id res chain seq x y z
N MET A 1 13.77 3.87 -0.73
CA MET A 1 13.22 4.70 -1.82
C MET A 1 12.07 5.50 -1.23
N VAL A 2 12.12 6.82 -1.30
CA VAL A 2 11.05 7.67 -0.77
C VAL A 2 10.10 7.97 -1.93
N ILE A 3 9.02 7.20 -2.03
CA ILE A 3 7.99 7.45 -3.04
C ILE A 3 7.14 8.62 -2.54
N TYR A 4 7.29 9.79 -3.15
CA TYR A 4 6.36 10.91 -2.94
C TYR A 4 5.06 10.61 -3.69
N VAL A 5 4.07 10.06 -2.99
CA VAL A 5 2.73 9.92 -3.54
C VAL A 5 2.09 11.31 -3.61
N LYS A 6 2.26 12.00 -4.73
CA LYS A 6 1.50 13.21 -5.01
C LYS A 6 0.10 12.80 -5.44
N ILE A 7 -0.81 12.70 -4.47
CA ILE A 7 -2.20 12.39 -4.77
C ILE A 7 -2.76 13.50 -5.66
N LEU A 8 -2.92 13.22 -6.95
CA LEU A 8 -3.63 14.06 -7.90
C LEU A 8 -5.13 13.96 -7.62
N VAL A 9 -5.56 14.45 -6.49
CA VAL A 9 -6.97 14.67 -6.23
C VAL A 9 -7.23 16.13 -6.54
N ARG A 10 -8.07 16.40 -7.56
CA ARG A 10 -8.56 17.74 -7.86
C ARG A 10 -9.10 18.38 -6.59
N ASP A 11 -8.69 19.62 -6.36
CA ASP A 11 -9.07 20.44 -5.22
C ASP A 11 -10.58 20.50 -5.07
N GLY A 12 -11.07 19.91 -4.00
CA GLY A 12 -12.27 20.25 -3.32
C GLY A 12 -11.89 20.22 -1.86
N ASP A 13 -11.71 21.38 -1.27
CA ASP A 13 -11.32 21.54 0.14
C ASP A 13 -12.40 20.95 1.06
N ASP A 14 -12.31 19.65 1.29
CA ASP A 14 -12.96 19.04 2.44
C ASP A 14 -12.00 19.19 3.64
N MET A 15 -12.15 20.26 4.39
CA MET A 15 -11.31 20.63 5.53
C MET A 15 -11.23 19.55 6.62
N PHE A 16 -12.03 18.49 6.54
CA PHE A 16 -12.12 17.40 7.50
C PHE A 16 -11.61 16.05 6.97
N ASN A 17 -11.34 15.92 5.67
CA ASN A 17 -10.96 14.64 5.08
C ASN A 17 -9.47 14.61 4.75
N LYS A 18 -8.79 13.55 5.22
CA LYS A 18 -7.38 13.29 4.90
C LYS A 18 -7.25 12.65 3.52
N ASP A 19 -6.23 13.05 2.77
CA ASP A 19 -5.75 12.33 1.60
C ASP A 19 -4.57 11.46 2.03
N ILE A 20 -4.76 10.15 1.90
CA ILE A 20 -3.81 9.14 2.35
C ILE A 20 -3.27 8.39 1.13
N GLY A 21 -1.97 8.33 0.97
CA GLY A 21 -1.28 7.44 0.03
C GLY A 21 -0.70 6.25 0.78
N ILE A 22 -0.93 5.05 0.27
CA ILE A 22 -0.40 3.81 0.83
C ILE A 22 0.43 3.11 -0.24
N ASP A 23 1.68 2.83 0.08
CA ASP A 23 2.53 1.93 -0.69
C ASP A 23 2.49 0.56 0.01
N LEU A 24 1.89 -0.41 -0.65
CA LEU A 24 1.69 -1.76 -0.14
C LEU A 24 2.84 -2.67 -0.60
N GLY A 25 4.04 -2.42 -0.07
CA GLY A 25 5.24 -3.14 -0.47
C GLY A 25 5.39 -4.51 0.19
N THR A 26 6.18 -5.38 -0.46
CA THR A 26 6.50 -6.73 0.04
C THR A 26 7.28 -6.69 1.36
N ALA A 27 8.20 -5.76 1.53
CA ALA A 27 9.02 -5.64 2.73
C ALA A 27 8.40 -4.72 3.77
N ASN A 28 7.94 -3.53 3.35
CA ASN A 28 7.40 -2.50 4.21
C ASN A 28 6.14 -1.89 3.62
N VAL A 29 5.24 -1.44 4.50
CA VAL A 29 4.14 -0.54 4.17
C VAL A 29 4.56 0.89 4.49
N LEU A 30 4.40 1.79 3.51
CA LEU A 30 4.59 3.22 3.70
C LEU A 30 3.25 3.93 3.63
N ILE A 31 2.99 4.85 4.57
CA ILE A 31 1.79 5.69 4.51
C ILE A 31 2.21 7.16 4.53
N TYR A 32 1.70 7.85 3.52
CA TYR A 32 1.83 9.30 3.35
C TYR A 32 0.49 9.98 3.60
N ILE A 33 0.49 11.11 4.29
CA ILE A 33 -0.68 11.98 4.43
C ILE A 33 -0.35 13.33 3.79
N LYS A 34 -1.26 13.83 2.94
CA LYS A 34 -1.12 15.15 2.29
C LYS A 34 -0.90 16.23 3.35
N GLY A 35 0.19 16.98 3.22
CA GLY A 35 0.57 18.05 4.15
C GLY A 35 1.33 17.61 5.40
N GLN A 36 1.44 16.31 5.67
CA GLN A 36 2.20 15.77 6.81
C GLN A 36 3.44 14.96 6.40
N GLY A 37 3.50 14.53 5.13
CA GLY A 37 4.59 13.67 4.66
C GLY A 37 4.37 12.19 5.00
N ILE A 38 5.46 11.43 5.08
CA ILE A 38 5.42 10.01 5.47
C ILE A 38 5.18 9.93 6.97
N VAL A 39 4.06 9.36 7.36
CA VAL A 39 3.63 9.22 8.77
C VAL A 39 3.79 7.81 9.31
N LEU A 40 4.01 6.83 8.43
CA LEU A 40 4.21 5.43 8.80
C LEU A 40 5.17 4.76 7.81
N ASN A 41 6.13 4.02 8.35
CA ASN A 41 7.01 3.10 7.62
C ASN A 41 7.24 1.90 8.53
N GLU A 42 6.51 0.82 8.26
CA GLU A 42 6.58 -0.38 9.09
C GLU A 42 6.66 -1.65 8.24
N PRO A 43 7.28 -2.72 8.76
CA PRO A 43 7.37 -4.01 8.08
C PRO A 43 5.99 -4.58 7.73
N SER A 44 5.89 -5.21 6.55
CA SER A 44 4.71 -5.94 6.07
C SER A 44 4.63 -7.31 6.76
N VAL A 45 4.33 -7.31 8.08
CA VAL A 45 4.26 -8.52 8.90
C VAL A 45 3.05 -8.45 9.83
N VAL A 46 2.38 -9.59 10.01
CA VAL A 46 1.27 -9.76 10.96
C VAL A 46 1.55 -11.00 11.80
N ALA A 47 1.45 -10.88 13.12
CA ALA A 47 1.48 -12.00 14.04
C ALA A 47 0.04 -12.35 14.44
N ILE A 48 -0.33 -13.62 14.30
CA ILE A 48 -1.63 -14.16 14.65
C ILE A 48 -1.50 -15.30 15.66
N ASP A 49 -2.53 -15.48 16.47
CA ASP A 49 -2.71 -16.70 17.25
C ASP A 49 -2.99 -17.87 16.28
N ALA A 50 -2.24 -18.96 16.41
CA ALA A 50 -2.31 -20.09 15.46
C ALA A 50 -3.66 -20.82 15.51
N ASP A 51 -4.32 -20.85 16.68
CA ASP A 51 -5.56 -21.56 16.92
C ASP A 51 -6.77 -20.70 16.55
N THR A 52 -6.81 -19.45 17.08
CA THR A 52 -7.97 -18.57 16.95
C THR A 52 -7.91 -17.66 15.71
N LYS A 53 -6.76 -17.58 15.02
CA LYS A 53 -6.49 -16.67 13.89
C LYS A 53 -6.61 -15.18 14.25
N LYS A 54 -6.72 -14.83 15.50
CA LYS A 54 -6.80 -13.43 15.93
C LYS A 54 -5.45 -12.72 15.78
N PRO A 55 -5.44 -11.46 15.32
CA PRO A 55 -4.20 -10.69 15.26
C PRO A 55 -3.69 -10.38 16.67
N LEU A 56 -2.40 -10.58 16.87
CA LEU A 56 -1.67 -10.30 18.11
C LEU A 56 -0.80 -9.05 17.98
N ALA A 57 -0.14 -8.90 16.83
CA ALA A 57 0.71 -7.77 16.53
C ALA A 57 0.75 -7.50 15.02
N VAL A 58 1.08 -6.27 14.62
CA VAL A 58 1.21 -5.84 13.21
C VAL A 58 2.42 -4.92 13.09
N GLY A 59 3.11 -5.00 11.96
CA GLY A 59 4.24 -4.12 11.67
C GLY A 59 5.49 -4.50 12.46
N LEU A 60 6.12 -3.52 13.08
CA LEU A 60 7.39 -3.69 13.78
C LEU A 60 7.32 -4.74 14.90
N GLU A 61 6.27 -4.68 15.72
CA GLU A 61 6.07 -5.65 16.80
C GLU A 61 5.95 -7.08 16.28
N ALA A 62 5.20 -7.28 15.18
CA ALA A 62 5.09 -8.59 14.54
C ALA A 62 6.41 -9.05 13.92
N HIS A 63 7.20 -8.13 13.37
CA HIS A 63 8.50 -8.40 12.78
C HIS A 63 9.50 -8.92 13.83
N GLU A 64 9.50 -8.35 15.03
CA GLU A 64 10.34 -8.81 16.14
C GLU A 64 10.02 -10.23 16.59
N MET A 65 8.81 -10.71 16.30
CA MET A 65 8.36 -12.08 16.58
C MET A 65 8.80 -13.09 15.53
N LEU A 66 9.28 -12.67 14.35
CA LEU A 66 9.72 -13.60 13.30
C LEU A 66 10.85 -14.51 13.80
N GLY A 67 10.63 -15.82 13.68
CA GLY A 67 11.60 -16.84 14.10
C GLY A 67 11.78 -16.99 15.61
N ARG A 68 11.01 -16.26 16.42
CA ARG A 68 11.12 -16.28 17.90
C ARG A 68 9.81 -16.63 18.60
N THR A 69 8.80 -17.06 17.84
CA THR A 69 7.47 -17.31 18.38
C THR A 69 7.36 -18.71 19.00
N PRO A 70 6.75 -18.85 20.20
CA PRO A 70 6.30 -20.15 20.69
C PRO A 70 5.23 -20.70 19.75
N GLY A 71 5.03 -22.02 19.71
CA GLY A 71 4.19 -22.71 18.72
C GLY A 71 2.75 -22.25 18.55
N LYS A 72 2.23 -21.39 19.44
CA LYS A 72 0.90 -20.79 19.35
C LYS A 72 0.83 -19.45 18.63
N VAL A 73 1.97 -18.87 18.27
CA VAL A 73 2.02 -17.59 17.54
C VAL A 73 2.64 -17.81 16.16
N LYS A 74 2.00 -17.31 15.12
CA LYS A 74 2.46 -17.39 13.75
C LYS A 74 2.67 -16.01 13.17
N ALA A 75 3.91 -15.65 12.87
CA ALA A 75 4.23 -14.41 12.16
C ALA A 75 4.20 -14.68 10.63
N ILE A 76 3.36 -13.92 9.93
CA ILE A 76 3.06 -14.08 8.50
C ILE A 76 3.46 -12.81 7.77
N LYS A 77 4.07 -12.96 6.59
CA LYS A 77 4.23 -11.89 5.61
C LYS A 77 3.05 -11.95 4.64
N PRO A 78 2.11 -10.98 4.70
CA PRO A 78 0.91 -10.98 3.85
C PRO A 78 1.24 -10.82 2.37
N MET A 79 2.34 -10.11 2.08
CA MET A 79 2.86 -9.87 0.74
C MET A 79 4.13 -10.68 0.52
N LYS A 80 4.24 -11.31 -0.64
CA LYS A 80 5.43 -12.06 -1.05
C LYS A 80 5.64 -11.93 -2.56
N ASP A 81 6.85 -11.58 -2.96
CA ASP A 81 7.24 -11.48 -4.37
C ASP A 81 6.25 -10.63 -5.19
N GLY A 82 5.80 -9.49 -4.63
CA GLY A 82 4.87 -8.56 -5.26
C GLY A 82 3.42 -9.04 -5.39
N VAL A 83 3.03 -10.15 -4.76
CA VAL A 83 1.65 -10.65 -4.76
C VAL A 83 1.10 -10.80 -3.35
N ILE A 84 -0.22 -10.85 -3.24
CA ILE A 84 -0.89 -11.14 -1.96
C ILE A 84 -0.78 -12.63 -1.69
N ALA A 85 0.02 -13.00 -0.69
CA ALA A 85 0.17 -14.38 -0.26
C ALA A 85 -0.95 -14.84 0.69
N ASP A 86 -1.54 -13.90 1.44
CA ASP A 86 -2.61 -14.17 2.40
C ASP A 86 -3.56 -12.98 2.51
N PHE A 87 -4.80 -13.16 2.05
CA PHE A 87 -5.81 -12.08 2.01
C PHE A 87 -6.26 -11.63 3.39
N ASP A 88 -6.48 -12.57 4.31
CA ASP A 88 -6.99 -12.27 5.64
C ASP A 88 -5.98 -11.45 6.43
N THR A 89 -4.71 -11.81 6.37
CA THR A 89 -3.65 -11.06 7.04
C THR A 89 -3.36 -9.73 6.36
N THR A 90 -3.53 -9.62 5.03
CA THR A 90 -3.46 -8.33 4.30
C THR A 90 -4.58 -7.38 4.76
N ASP A 91 -5.81 -7.87 4.88
CA ASP A 91 -6.94 -7.10 5.39
C ASP A 91 -6.69 -6.60 6.82
N ILE A 92 -6.23 -7.48 7.71
CA ILE A 92 -5.85 -7.14 9.08
C ILE A 92 -4.80 -6.02 9.09
N MET A 93 -3.75 -6.16 8.29
CA MET A 93 -2.64 -5.21 8.20
C MET A 93 -3.10 -3.84 7.71
N LEU A 94 -3.84 -3.78 6.60
CA LEU A 94 -4.37 -2.54 6.05
C LEU A 94 -5.32 -1.84 7.04
N ASN A 95 -6.25 -2.59 7.62
CA ASN A 95 -7.17 -2.05 8.62
C ASN A 95 -6.43 -1.46 9.83
N TYR A 96 -5.41 -2.16 10.32
CA TYR A 96 -4.61 -1.69 11.45
C TYR A 96 -3.89 -0.39 11.12
N PHE A 97 -3.16 -0.33 10.01
CA PHE A 97 -2.37 0.84 9.66
C PHE A 97 -3.23 2.05 9.29
N ILE A 98 -4.31 1.85 8.54
CA ILE A 98 -5.22 2.95 8.19
C ILE A 98 -5.86 3.54 9.45
N LYS A 99 -6.33 2.70 10.38
CA LYS A 99 -6.88 3.17 11.66
C LYS A 99 -5.83 3.88 12.51
N LYS A 100 -4.59 3.38 12.53
CA LYS A 100 -3.47 3.98 13.27
C LYS A 100 -3.20 5.42 12.81
N VAL A 101 -3.16 5.67 11.50
CA VAL A 101 -2.86 6.99 10.93
C VAL A 101 -4.09 7.91 10.85
N ASN A 102 -5.28 7.35 10.68
CA ASN A 102 -6.51 8.14 10.62
C ASN A 102 -6.91 8.70 12.00
N GLY A 103 -6.51 8.02 13.07
CA GLY A 103 -6.86 8.37 14.44
C GLY A 103 -8.32 8.02 14.78
N ARG A 104 -8.77 8.48 15.97
CA ARG A 104 -10.12 8.19 16.51
C ARG A 104 -11.20 9.18 16.05
N SER A 105 -11.00 9.93 14.98
CA SER A 105 -12.00 10.90 14.51
C SER A 105 -13.17 10.18 13.84
N PHE A 106 -14.33 10.19 14.46
CA PHE A 106 -15.58 9.63 13.93
C PHE A 106 -16.06 10.31 12.64
N PHE A 107 -15.59 11.52 12.37
CA PHE A 107 -16.02 12.34 11.22
C PHE A 107 -15.03 12.29 10.06
N SER A 108 -13.83 11.75 10.24
CA SER A 108 -12.82 11.67 9.19
C SER A 108 -13.08 10.48 8.29
N ARG A 109 -13.47 10.74 7.04
CA ARG A 109 -13.61 9.75 5.97
C ARG A 109 -12.52 9.99 4.93
N PRO A 110 -11.34 9.39 5.08
CA PRO A 110 -10.22 9.65 4.19
C PRO A 110 -10.49 9.24 2.75
N ARG A 111 -9.86 9.93 1.80
CA ARG A 111 -9.65 9.42 0.45
C ARG A 111 -8.32 8.68 0.45
N ILE A 112 -8.30 7.45 -0.04
CA ILE A 112 -7.13 6.59 0.03
C ILE A 112 -6.70 6.23 -1.39
N LEU A 113 -5.44 6.45 -1.71
CA LEU A 113 -4.77 5.90 -2.88
C LEU A 113 -3.85 4.77 -2.41
N ILE A 114 -4.00 3.57 -2.96
CA ILE A 114 -3.12 2.44 -2.68
C ILE A 114 -2.33 2.12 -3.94
N CYS A 115 -1.02 2.11 -3.82
CA CYS A 115 -0.12 1.61 -4.84
C CYS A 115 -0.06 0.09 -4.73
N CYS A 116 -0.17 -0.58 -5.85
CA CYS A 116 -0.11 -2.04 -5.92
C CYS A 116 0.81 -2.46 -7.07
N PRO A 117 1.44 -3.64 -6.96
CA PRO A 117 2.27 -4.19 -8.02
C PRO A 117 1.51 -4.32 -9.34
N SER A 118 2.23 -4.24 -10.46
CA SER A 118 1.62 -4.28 -11.80
C SER A 118 1.00 -5.63 -12.16
N ASN A 119 1.46 -6.70 -11.52
CA ASN A 119 1.10 -8.09 -11.83
C ASN A 119 -0.07 -8.64 -11.00
N ILE A 120 -0.69 -7.83 -10.13
CA ILE A 120 -1.82 -8.31 -9.31
C ILE A 120 -3.10 -8.50 -10.14
N THR A 121 -3.85 -9.53 -9.80
CA THR A 121 -5.11 -9.87 -10.44
C THR A 121 -6.24 -8.90 -10.08
N GLN A 122 -7.32 -8.89 -10.88
CA GLN A 122 -8.51 -8.09 -10.57
C GLN A 122 -9.17 -8.51 -9.23
N VAL A 123 -9.08 -9.79 -8.88
CA VAL A 123 -9.61 -10.31 -7.60
C VAL A 123 -8.83 -9.70 -6.43
N GLU A 124 -7.50 -9.67 -6.52
CA GLU A 124 -6.63 -9.05 -5.53
C GLU A 124 -6.88 -7.54 -5.43
N LYS A 125 -7.00 -6.84 -6.57
CA LYS A 125 -7.37 -5.41 -6.60
C LYS A 125 -8.68 -5.16 -5.85
N ASN A 126 -9.69 -5.99 -6.08
CA ASN A 126 -10.97 -5.85 -5.39
C ASN A 126 -10.86 -6.11 -3.89
N ALA A 127 -10.10 -7.13 -3.48
CA ALA A 127 -9.88 -7.44 -2.06
C ALA A 127 -9.18 -6.29 -1.31
N ILE A 128 -8.13 -5.71 -1.90
CA ILE A 128 -7.44 -4.52 -1.35
C ILE A 128 -8.42 -3.34 -1.20
N ARG A 129 -9.23 -3.09 -2.24
CA ARG A 129 -10.22 -2.01 -2.22
C ARG A 129 -11.23 -2.20 -1.11
N GLU A 130 -11.84 -3.38 -1.02
CA GLU A 130 -12.82 -3.70 0.02
C GLU A 130 -12.21 -3.60 1.43
N ALA A 131 -10.97 -4.07 1.63
CA ALA A 131 -10.26 -3.95 2.89
C ALA A 131 -10.14 -2.48 3.32
N ALA A 132 -9.74 -1.59 2.40
CA ALA A 132 -9.62 -0.16 2.68
C ALA A 132 -10.99 0.51 2.89
N GLU A 133 -12.03 0.14 2.13
CA GLU A 133 -13.39 0.68 2.29
C GLU A 133 -14.00 0.31 3.65
N ARG A 134 -13.73 -0.90 4.15
CA ARG A 134 -14.16 -1.33 5.51
C ARG A 134 -13.59 -0.46 6.63
N THR A 135 -12.53 0.30 6.39
CA THR A 135 -11.99 1.26 7.38
C THR A 135 -12.81 2.55 7.49
N GLY A 136 -13.84 2.73 6.65
CA GLY A 136 -14.66 3.93 6.58
C GLY A 136 -14.15 4.98 5.60
N ALA A 137 -13.26 4.61 4.66
CA ALA A 137 -12.80 5.50 3.61
C ALA A 137 -13.95 6.05 2.76
N LYS A 138 -13.89 7.35 2.41
CA LYS A 138 -14.86 8.01 1.52
C LYS A 138 -14.71 7.52 0.08
N LYS A 139 -13.48 7.26 -0.35
CA LYS A 139 -13.14 6.80 -1.68
C LYS A 139 -11.79 6.10 -1.67
N VAL A 140 -11.68 4.98 -2.38
CA VAL A 140 -10.45 4.22 -2.55
C VAL A 140 -10.08 4.18 -4.03
N PHE A 141 -8.85 4.53 -4.31
CA PHE A 141 -8.22 4.43 -5.63
C PHE A 141 -7.10 3.41 -5.57
N LEU A 142 -6.96 2.63 -6.63
CA LEU A 142 -5.83 1.74 -6.82
C LEU A 142 -5.06 2.18 -8.05
N GLU A 143 -3.75 2.31 -7.93
CA GLU A 143 -2.87 2.62 -9.04
C GLU A 143 -1.67 1.69 -9.04
N GLU A 144 -1.11 1.48 -10.21
CA GLU A 144 0.06 0.63 -10.38
C GLU A 144 1.33 1.36 -9.92
N GLU A 145 2.16 0.64 -9.17
CA GLU A 145 3.35 1.18 -8.51
C GLU A 145 4.30 1.94 -9.45
N PRO A 146 4.66 1.44 -10.65
CA PRO A 146 5.56 2.17 -11.55
C PRO A 146 4.98 3.51 -12.03
N LYS A 147 3.66 3.59 -12.19
CA LYS A 147 2.98 4.82 -12.59
C LYS A 147 3.07 5.88 -11.49
N VAL A 148 2.85 5.46 -10.26
CA VAL A 148 2.95 6.35 -9.09
C VAL A 148 4.41 6.76 -8.85
N ALA A 149 5.36 5.84 -9.02
CA ALA A 149 6.79 6.11 -8.94
C ALA A 149 7.25 7.16 -9.95
N ALA A 150 6.80 7.04 -11.21
CA ALA A 150 7.10 8.03 -12.26
C ALA A 150 6.57 9.43 -11.90
N ILE A 151 5.31 9.52 -11.45
CA ILE A 151 4.71 10.78 -11.03
C ILE A 151 5.45 11.35 -9.81
N GLY A 152 5.81 10.49 -8.86
CA GLY A 152 6.58 10.88 -7.68
C GLY A 152 7.98 11.41 -8.00
N ALA A 153 8.62 10.87 -9.04
CA ALA A 153 9.89 11.34 -9.58
C ALA A 153 9.77 12.65 -10.41
N GLY A 154 8.55 13.17 -10.58
CA GLY A 154 8.30 14.41 -11.35
C GLY A 154 8.27 14.21 -12.86
N MET A 155 8.16 12.97 -13.35
CA MET A 155 8.04 12.70 -14.78
C MET A 155 6.67 13.12 -15.30
N ASP A 156 6.64 13.78 -16.45
CA ASP A 156 5.40 14.09 -17.15
C ASP A 156 5.02 12.93 -18.08
N ILE A 157 4.32 11.97 -17.51
CA ILE A 157 3.87 10.77 -18.22
C ILE A 157 2.67 11.02 -19.15
N SER A 158 2.07 12.22 -19.13
CA SER A 158 0.90 12.56 -19.94
C SER A 158 1.26 12.76 -21.43
N LYS A 159 2.52 13.04 -21.72
CA LYS A 159 3.03 13.26 -23.08
C LYS A 159 3.22 11.95 -23.84
N PRO A 160 3.21 12.00 -25.19
CA PRO A 160 3.49 10.86 -26.05
C PRO A 160 5.01 10.58 -26.14
N SER A 161 5.68 10.57 -25.01
CA SER A 161 7.11 10.26 -24.86
C SER A 161 7.25 9.00 -24.01
N GLY A 162 8.10 8.06 -24.45
CA GLY A 162 8.42 6.88 -23.65
C GLY A 162 9.25 7.26 -22.42
N ASN A 163 8.67 7.13 -21.24
CA ASN A 163 9.38 7.28 -19.96
C ASN A 163 9.59 5.89 -19.36
N MET A 164 10.82 5.54 -19.02
CA MET A 164 11.11 4.26 -18.36
C MET A 164 11.31 4.49 -16.87
N VAL A 165 10.67 3.65 -16.08
CA VAL A 165 10.86 3.54 -14.62
C VAL A 165 11.35 2.16 -14.29
N ILE A 166 12.35 2.07 -13.43
CA ILE A 166 12.82 0.83 -12.82
C ILE A 166 12.67 1.02 -11.31
N ASP A 167 11.74 0.29 -10.73
CA ASP A 167 11.47 0.30 -9.30
C ASP A 167 12.04 -0.97 -8.67
N ILE A 168 13.01 -0.79 -7.78
CA ILE A 168 13.70 -1.89 -7.10
C ILE A 168 13.20 -1.95 -5.65
N GLY A 169 12.30 -2.88 -5.41
CA GLY A 169 11.69 -3.13 -4.11
C GLY A 169 12.44 -4.15 -3.24
N GLY A 170 11.83 -4.53 -2.13
CA GLY A 170 12.36 -5.54 -1.21
C GLY A 170 12.10 -6.99 -1.61
N GLY A 171 11.28 -7.23 -2.63
CA GLY A 171 10.93 -8.58 -3.10
C GLY A 171 10.70 -8.66 -4.60
N THR A 172 10.64 -7.52 -5.30
CA THR A 172 10.45 -7.43 -6.75
C THR A 172 11.24 -6.29 -7.34
N THR A 173 11.51 -6.38 -8.64
CA THR A 173 11.97 -5.26 -9.45
C THR A 173 10.97 -5.06 -10.59
N ASP A 174 10.28 -3.93 -10.57
CA ASP A 174 9.28 -3.58 -11.57
C ASP A 174 9.88 -2.61 -12.60
N ILE A 175 9.79 -2.98 -13.88
CA ILE A 175 10.25 -2.17 -15.01
C ILE A 175 9.02 -1.79 -15.81
N ALA A 176 8.82 -0.51 -16.09
CA ALA A 176 7.69 -0.06 -16.89
C ALA A 176 8.08 1.06 -17.85
N ILE A 177 7.48 1.01 -19.04
CA ILE A 177 7.51 2.10 -20.03
C ILE A 177 6.14 2.78 -19.99
N LEU A 178 6.16 4.08 -19.76
CA LEU A 178 4.97 4.92 -19.58
C LEU A 178 4.86 5.95 -20.70
N SER A 179 3.66 6.11 -21.25
CA SER A 179 3.34 7.13 -22.24
C SER A 179 1.84 7.43 -22.20
N LEU A 180 1.45 8.67 -22.48
CA LEU A 180 0.03 9.10 -22.53
C LEU A 180 -0.77 8.74 -21.27
N GLY A 181 -0.14 8.82 -20.11
CA GLY A 181 -0.77 8.54 -18.82
C GLY A 181 -0.96 7.05 -18.49
N GLY A 182 -0.51 6.15 -19.35
CA GLY A 182 -0.65 4.70 -19.18
C GLY A 182 0.67 3.94 -19.23
N ILE A 183 0.65 2.69 -18.77
CA ILE A 183 1.74 1.74 -18.94
C ILE A 183 1.62 1.12 -20.34
N VAL A 184 2.66 1.30 -21.16
CA VAL A 184 2.73 0.74 -22.52
C VAL A 184 3.27 -0.69 -22.48
N ASN A 185 4.26 -0.93 -21.64
CA ASN A 185 4.85 -2.24 -21.41
C ASN A 185 5.42 -2.32 -20.00
N SER A 186 5.35 -3.49 -19.38
CA SER A 186 5.92 -3.72 -18.06
C SER A 186 6.48 -5.14 -17.93
N ALA A 187 7.47 -5.28 -17.07
CA ALA A 187 8.03 -6.55 -16.64
C ALA A 187 8.30 -6.48 -15.12
N SER A 188 8.06 -7.59 -14.42
CA SER A 188 8.37 -7.74 -12.99
C SER A 188 9.27 -8.97 -12.81
N ILE A 189 10.33 -8.82 -12.02
CA ILE A 189 11.34 -9.85 -11.75
C ILE A 189 11.44 -10.06 -10.24
#